data_a0d4c8f8a5216e44370d8e92fc0585b2
#
_entry.id   a0d4c8f8a5216e44370d8e92fc0585b2
#
_cell.length_a   1.000
_cell.length_b   1.000
_cell.length_c   1.000
_cell.angle_alpha   90.00
_cell.angle_beta   90.00
_cell.angle_gamma   90.00
#
_symmetry.space_group_name_H-M   'P 1'
#
loop_
_entity.id
_entity.type
_entity.pdbx_description
1 polymer ?
#
loop_
_entity_poly.entity_id
_entity_poly.type
_entity_poly.pdbx_seq_one_letter_code
_entity_poly.pdbx_strand_id
1 'polypeptide(L)'
;MDIVKNEFISDLLGIYGKLLTDYQLEIMELYYFEDLSLSEIAIDKDVSRNAIFTLIKRVEKILLDYENKMKLNEKIKKVENKIKDEKLKEDILNILLEGE
;
A
#
# COMPACT_ATOMS: atom_id res chain seq x y z
N MET A 1 -5.58 -13.77 -16.10
CA MET A 1 -5.25 -14.22 -14.75
C MET A 1 -5.34 -13.06 -13.80
N ASP A 2 -6.05 -13.22 -12.73
CA ASP A 2 -6.23 -12.15 -11.76
C ASP A 2 -5.15 -12.19 -10.69
N ILE A 3 -4.81 -11.01 -10.18
CA ILE A 3 -3.90 -10.89 -9.04
C ILE A 3 -4.74 -11.15 -7.79
N VAL A 4 -4.24 -12.01 -6.92
CA VAL A 4 -4.85 -12.21 -5.61
C VAL A 4 -4.37 -11.06 -4.73
N LYS A 5 -5.30 -10.28 -4.19
CA LYS A 5 -4.99 -9.18 -3.29
C LYS A 5 -4.40 -9.70 -1.99
N ASN A 6 -3.37 -9.05 -1.54
CA ASN A 6 -2.63 -9.42 -0.34
C ASN A 6 -2.76 -8.30 0.69
N GLU A 7 -3.34 -8.60 1.85
CA GLU A 7 -3.49 -7.61 2.93
C GLU A 7 -2.16 -7.03 3.38
N PHE A 8 -1.10 -7.82 3.32
CA PHE A 8 0.23 -7.33 3.66
C PHE A 8 0.65 -6.19 2.72
N ILE A 9 0.39 -6.34 1.42
CA ILE A 9 0.67 -5.29 0.44
C ILE A 9 -0.19 -4.05 0.73
N SER A 10 -1.44 -4.23 1.12
CA SER A 10 -2.32 -3.13 1.49
C SER A 10 -1.74 -2.35 2.68
N ASP A 11 -1.24 -3.06 3.70
CA ASP A 11 -0.57 -2.44 4.84
C ASP A 11 0.67 -1.65 4.41
N LEU A 12 1.50 -2.24 3.56
CA LEU A 12 2.71 -1.59 3.07
C LEU A 12 2.38 -0.36 2.23
N LEU A 13 1.31 -0.40 1.47
CA LEU A 13 0.86 0.72 0.68
C LEU A 13 0.49 1.91 1.58
N GLY A 14 -0.14 1.64 2.72
CA GLY A 14 -0.46 2.67 3.70
C GLY A 14 0.78 3.34 4.29
N ILE A 15 1.85 2.58 4.46
CA ILE A 15 3.09 3.06 5.07
C ILE A 15 4.01 3.74 4.04
N TYR A 16 4.22 3.08 2.91
CA TYR A 16 5.24 3.46 1.92
C TYR A 16 4.67 4.12 0.66
N GLY A 17 3.35 4.26 0.56
CA GLY A 17 2.72 4.78 -0.66
C GLY A 17 3.27 6.13 -1.09
N LYS A 18 3.61 6.99 -0.14
CA LYS A 18 4.15 8.33 -0.43
C LYS A 18 5.50 8.30 -1.15
N LEU A 19 6.18 7.15 -1.13
CA LEU A 19 7.46 6.98 -1.82
C LEU A 19 7.28 6.55 -3.28
N LEU A 20 6.06 6.22 -3.68
CA LEU A 20 5.74 5.84 -5.05
C LEU A 20 5.52 7.10 -5.90
N THR A 21 5.60 6.94 -7.23
CA THR A 21 5.18 8.02 -8.12
C THR A 21 3.67 8.22 -7.98
N ASP A 22 3.18 9.41 -8.33
CA ASP A 22 1.75 9.71 -8.25
C ASP A 22 0.92 8.71 -9.05
N TYR A 23 1.39 8.34 -10.25
CA TYR A 23 0.70 7.40 -11.12
C TYR A 23 0.66 5.99 -10.50
N GLN A 24 1.78 5.54 -9.96
CA GLN A 24 1.86 4.24 -9.28
C GLN A 24 0.90 4.20 -8.09
N LEU A 25 0.94 5.23 -7.27
CA LEU A 25 0.09 5.29 -6.08
C LEU A 25 -1.38 5.29 -6.46
N GLU A 26 -1.77 6.08 -7.45
CA GLU A 26 -3.16 6.15 -7.91
C GLU A 26 -3.67 4.78 -8.35
N ILE A 27 -2.91 4.06 -9.17
CA ILE A 27 -3.31 2.74 -9.64
C ILE A 27 -3.41 1.75 -8.49
N MET A 28 -2.45 1.78 -7.56
CA MET A 28 -2.48 0.89 -6.40
C MET A 28 -3.69 1.17 -5.52
N GLU A 29 -4.04 2.44 -5.32
CA GLU A 29 -5.21 2.81 -4.54
C GLU A 29 -6.51 2.36 -5.22
N LEU A 30 -6.60 2.54 -6.53
CA LEU A 30 -7.77 2.08 -7.28
C LEU A 30 -7.97 0.57 -7.12
N TYR A 31 -6.89 -0.19 -7.17
CA TYR A 31 -6.97 -1.64 -7.08
C TYR A 31 -7.19 -2.12 -5.64
N TYR A 32 -6.41 -1.60 -4.67
CA TYR A 32 -6.42 -2.11 -3.30
C TYR A 32 -7.49 -1.47 -2.42
N PHE A 33 -7.80 -0.19 -2.63
CA PHE A 33 -8.73 0.54 -1.76
C PHE A 33 -10.08 0.81 -2.39
N GLU A 34 -10.13 1.05 -3.72
CA GLU A 34 -11.38 1.32 -4.44
C GLU A 34 -11.98 0.05 -5.05
N ASP A 35 -11.27 -1.05 -4.95
CA ASP A 35 -11.73 -2.37 -5.38
C ASP A 35 -12.06 -2.47 -6.87
N LEU A 36 -11.38 -1.68 -7.71
CA LEU A 36 -11.54 -1.79 -9.16
C LEU A 36 -10.81 -3.02 -9.69
N SER A 37 -11.37 -3.61 -10.74
CA SER A 37 -10.70 -4.70 -11.44
C SER A 37 -9.56 -4.18 -12.32
N LEU A 38 -8.66 -5.07 -12.74
CA LEU A 38 -7.59 -4.70 -13.67
C LEU A 38 -8.16 -4.11 -14.96
N SER A 39 -9.24 -4.68 -15.47
CA SER A 39 -9.88 -4.20 -16.70
C SER A 39 -10.48 -2.82 -16.53
N GLU A 40 -11.11 -2.57 -15.38
CA GLU A 40 -11.69 -1.26 -15.10
C GLU A 40 -10.62 -0.17 -15.02
N ILE A 41 -9.51 -0.48 -14.37
CA ILE A 41 -8.37 0.46 -14.27
C ILE A 41 -7.77 0.71 -15.65
N ALA A 42 -7.60 -0.35 -16.44
CA ALA A 42 -7.04 -0.25 -17.79
C ALA A 42 -7.88 0.67 -18.68
N ILE A 43 -9.21 0.54 -18.61
CA ILE A 43 -10.13 1.39 -19.36
C ILE A 43 -9.99 2.85 -18.89
N ASP A 44 -9.99 3.06 -17.60
CA ASP A 44 -9.88 4.40 -17.03
C ASP A 44 -8.57 5.10 -17.44
N LYS A 45 -7.49 4.36 -17.49
CA LYS A 45 -6.17 4.91 -17.84
C LYS A 45 -5.83 4.85 -19.32
N ASP A 46 -6.71 4.28 -20.14
CA ASP A 46 -6.51 4.11 -21.58
C ASP A 46 -5.21 3.34 -21.89
N VAL A 47 -5.04 2.25 -21.19
CA VAL A 47 -3.89 1.33 -21.37
C VAL A 47 -4.40 -0.11 -21.40
N SER A 48 -3.50 -1.05 -21.70
CA SER A 48 -3.88 -2.46 -21.71
C SER A 48 -4.03 -3.00 -20.29
N ARG A 49 -4.86 -4.05 -20.14
CA ARG A 49 -4.98 -4.76 -18.88
C ARG A 49 -3.63 -5.32 -18.43
N ASN A 50 -2.85 -5.82 -19.38
CA ASN A 50 -1.52 -6.36 -19.08
C ASN A 50 -0.57 -5.28 -18.55
N ALA A 51 -0.67 -4.04 -19.05
CA ALA A 51 0.12 -2.92 -18.55
C ALA A 51 -0.19 -2.65 -17.07
N ILE A 52 -1.47 -2.69 -16.70
CA ILE A 52 -1.89 -2.51 -15.31
C ILE A 52 -1.37 -3.66 -14.45
N PHE A 53 -1.53 -4.90 -14.91
CA PHE A 53 -1.03 -6.07 -14.19
C PHE A 53 0.47 -5.95 -13.91
N THR A 54 1.24 -5.62 -14.94
CA THR A 54 2.69 -5.49 -14.83
C THR A 54 3.08 -4.37 -13.86
N LEU A 55 2.39 -3.24 -13.93
CA LEU A 55 2.64 -2.12 -13.03
C LEU A 55 2.39 -2.52 -11.57
N ILE A 56 1.26 -3.15 -11.29
CA ILE A 56 0.92 -3.56 -9.93
C ILE A 56 1.96 -4.54 -9.39
N LYS A 57 2.36 -5.52 -10.20
CA LYS A 57 3.39 -6.49 -9.79
C LYS A 57 4.72 -5.83 -9.47
N ARG A 58 5.11 -4.85 -10.28
CA ARG A 58 6.35 -4.09 -10.06
C ARG A 58 6.28 -3.30 -8.77
N VAL A 59 5.15 -2.62 -8.52
CA VAL A 59 4.99 -1.82 -7.30
C VAL A 59 4.93 -2.70 -6.06
N GLU A 60 4.27 -3.86 -6.13
CA GLU A 60 4.27 -4.82 -5.02
C GLU A 60 5.69 -5.18 -4.62
N LYS A 61 6.56 -5.43 -5.61
CA LYS A 61 7.96 -5.74 -5.35
C LYS A 61 8.70 -4.56 -4.72
N ILE A 62 8.44 -3.34 -5.18
CA ILE A 62 9.03 -2.13 -4.62
C ILE A 62 8.64 -1.98 -3.15
N LEU A 63 7.38 -2.19 -2.83
CA LEU A 63 6.90 -2.09 -1.45
C LEU A 63 7.55 -3.14 -0.54
N LEU A 64 7.69 -4.36 -1.05
CA LEU A 64 8.36 -5.44 -0.30
C LEU A 64 9.83 -5.10 -0.06
N ASP A 65 10.50 -4.50 -1.03
CA ASP A 65 11.89 -4.07 -0.89
C ASP A 65 12.02 -2.97 0.18
N TYR A 66 11.11 -2.01 0.21
CA TYR A 66 11.10 -0.98 1.25
C TYR A 66 10.94 -1.60 2.64
N GLU A 67 9.97 -2.50 2.80
CA GLU A 67 9.73 -3.14 4.09
C GLU A 67 10.94 -3.97 4.51
N ASN A 68 11.54 -4.68 3.57
CA ASN A 68 12.72 -5.50 3.85
C ASN A 68 13.89 -4.65 4.39
N LYS A 69 14.03 -3.43 3.89
CA LYS A 69 15.09 -2.52 4.32
C LYS A 69 14.73 -1.73 5.58
N MET A 70 13.51 -1.25 5.68
CA MET A 70 13.11 -0.30 6.73
C MET A 70 12.35 -0.93 7.88
N LYS A 71 11.61 -2.00 7.62
CA LYS A 71 10.85 -2.75 8.64
C LYS A 71 9.85 -1.92 9.45
N LEU A 72 9.30 -0.88 8.84
CA LEU A 72 8.34 0.01 9.53
C LEU A 72 7.04 -0.70 9.88
N ASN A 73 6.54 -1.57 8.99
CA ASN A 73 5.33 -2.32 9.28
C ASN A 73 5.52 -3.23 10.50
N GLU A 74 6.67 -3.91 10.56
CA GLU A 74 7.02 -4.77 11.69
C GLU A 74 7.09 -3.96 12.99
N LYS A 75 7.74 -2.79 12.93
CA LYS A 75 7.89 -1.91 14.10
C LYS A 75 6.55 -1.34 14.56
N ILE A 76 5.69 -0.95 13.63
CA ILE A 76 4.36 -0.42 13.93
C ILE A 76 3.52 -1.49 14.64
N LYS A 77 3.57 -2.72 14.16
CA LYS A 77 2.83 -3.81 14.81
C LYS A 77 3.32 -4.09 16.23
N LYS A 78 4.62 -3.95 16.46
CA LYS A 78 5.16 -4.07 17.82
C LYS A 78 4.66 -2.97 18.74
N VAL A 79 4.58 -1.74 18.24
CA VAL A 79 4.03 -0.62 19.00
C VAL A 79 2.56 -0.86 19.32
N GLU A 80 1.76 -1.27 18.32
CA GLU A 80 0.35 -1.57 18.52
C GLU A 80 0.12 -2.62 19.59
N ASN A 81 0.95 -3.66 19.61
CA ASN A 81 0.81 -4.75 20.57
C ASN A 81 1.17 -4.32 22.00
N LYS A 82 2.01 -3.30 22.15
CA LYS A 82 2.45 -2.82 23.47
C LYS A 82 1.57 -1.74 24.07
N ILE A 83 0.83 -1.03 23.26
CA ILE A 83 -0.01 0.09 23.72
C ILE A 83 -1.44 -0.39 23.86
N LYS A 84 -1.98 -0.27 25.08
CA LYS A 84 -3.35 -0.70 25.39
C LYS A 84 -4.35 0.44 25.26
N ASP A 85 -3.92 1.68 25.37
CA ASP A 85 -4.76 2.86 25.22
C ASP A 85 -4.97 3.12 23.72
N GLU A 86 -6.20 2.92 23.26
CA GLU A 86 -6.52 3.05 21.83
C GLU A 86 -6.30 4.47 21.29
N LYS A 87 -6.64 5.47 22.09
CA LYS A 87 -6.43 6.86 21.65
C LYS A 87 -4.96 7.21 21.57
N LEU A 88 -4.16 6.79 22.54
CA LEU A 88 -2.71 7.02 22.54
C LEU A 88 -2.06 6.30 21.37
N LYS A 89 -2.48 5.07 21.11
CA LYS A 89 -2.00 4.27 19.98
C LYS A 89 -2.29 4.99 18.66
N GLU A 90 -3.53 5.45 18.48
CA GLU A 90 -3.94 6.18 17.29
C GLU A 90 -3.12 7.46 17.10
N ASP A 91 -2.95 8.23 18.19
CA ASP A 91 -2.18 9.48 18.14
C ASP A 91 -0.73 9.21 17.73
N ILE A 92 -0.10 8.18 18.30
CA ILE A 92 1.28 7.82 17.97
C ILE A 92 1.40 7.38 16.51
N LEU A 93 0.47 6.55 16.04
CA LEU A 93 0.48 6.08 14.64
C LEU A 93 0.28 7.23 13.66
N ASN A 94 -0.59 8.17 13.99
CA ASN A 94 -0.79 9.36 13.16
C ASN A 94 0.48 10.20 13.05
N ILE A 95 1.19 10.38 14.15
CA ILE A 95 2.46 11.12 14.14
C ILE A 95 3.48 10.39 13.26
N LEU A 96 3.60 9.08 13.38
CA LEU A 96 4.58 8.29 12.62
C LEU A 96 4.26 8.25 11.13
N LEU A 97 2.98 8.13 10.77
CA LEU A 97 2.57 7.92 9.38
C LEU A 97 2.19 9.22 8.68
N GLU A 98 1.62 10.19 9.40
CA GLU A 98 1.13 11.44 8.83
C GLU A 98 2.05 12.64 9.07
N GLY A 99 3.01 12.50 9.95
CA GLY A 99 3.95 13.58 10.24
C GLY A 99 3.38 14.68 11.12
N GLU A 100 2.34 14.39 11.87
CA GLU A 100 1.71 15.34 12.77
C GLU A 100 2.29 15.30 14.18
#